data_7ea1daab486487b47226ee6587760d99
#
_entry.id   7ea1daab486487b47226ee6587760d99
#
_cell.length_a   1.000
_cell.length_b   1.000
_cell.length_c   1.000
_cell.angle_alpha   90.00
_cell.angle_beta   90.00
_cell.angle_gamma   90.00
#
_symmetry.space_group_name_H-M   'P 1'
#
loop_
_entity.id
_entity.type
_entity.pdbx_description
1 polymer ?
#
loop_
_entity_poly.entity_id
_entity_poly.type
_entity_poly.pdbx_seq_one_letter_code
_entity_poly.pdbx_strand_id
1 'polypeptide(L)'
;MKTARALAFSLFAGPAAAAAQIDLPPTARLSAERQSAADSHAIAVSPWRDGRLEVLVTEGAVRQEAYILPATSLTTLQLIAPLRDSLQARGYRILFECADTDCGGFDFRYALDLLPEPDMHVDLGDYRYVAAERAEERIALVASRSATAGYLHITEITPAAAAPDGPTVADGAETPTPLPGTIGPALNASGRAVLDGLVFRTGSALLDDVAFPALLELANYLRAAPATKVVLVGHTDAVGTLEANTALSRRRAQAVVDRLTTAHGIAPNRLSAEGVGYLVPRALNTTSEGRALNRRVEVVRVN
;
A
#
# COMPACT_ATOMS: atom_id res chain seq x y z
N MET A 1 -58.63 16.56 26.48
CA MET A 1 -58.24 15.33 25.75
C MET A 1 -57.19 15.74 24.72
N LYS A 2 -55.93 15.40 24.97
CA LYS A 2 -54.78 15.71 24.05
C LYS A 2 -54.32 14.40 23.44
N THR A 3 -54.57 14.23 22.15
CA THR A 3 -54.13 13.06 21.36
C THR A 3 -52.65 13.22 20.97
N ALA A 4 -51.81 12.35 21.50
CA ALA A 4 -50.42 12.22 21.08
C ALA A 4 -50.31 11.37 19.78
N ARG A 5 -49.78 11.94 18.72
CA ARG A 5 -49.42 11.23 17.50
C ARG A 5 -48.01 10.65 17.65
N ALA A 6 -47.90 9.34 17.63
CA ALA A 6 -46.61 8.65 17.55
C ALA A 6 -46.13 8.66 16.10
N LEU A 7 -44.96 9.23 15.85
CA LEU A 7 -44.22 9.07 14.58
C LEU A 7 -43.50 7.74 14.63
N ALA A 8 -43.83 6.84 13.71
CA ALA A 8 -43.06 5.63 13.46
C ALA A 8 -41.84 5.99 12.57
N PHE A 9 -40.63 5.83 13.11
CA PHE A 9 -39.39 5.91 12.36
C PHE A 9 -39.13 4.54 11.71
N SER A 10 -39.29 4.45 10.40
CA SER A 10 -38.88 3.28 9.63
C SER A 10 -37.36 3.37 9.38
N LEU A 11 -36.60 2.50 10.05
CA LEU A 11 -35.19 2.28 9.70
C LEU A 11 -35.11 1.56 8.34
N PHE A 12 -34.70 2.25 7.31
CA PHE A 12 -34.26 1.62 6.08
C PHE A 12 -32.82 1.12 6.29
N ALA A 13 -32.63 -0.18 6.53
CA ALA A 13 -31.33 -0.84 6.41
C ALA A 13 -31.05 -0.96 4.92
N GLY A 14 -30.09 -0.16 4.43
CA GLY A 14 -29.54 -0.32 3.08
C GLY A 14 -28.84 -1.68 2.95
N PRO A 15 -28.76 -2.28 1.75
CA PRO A 15 -28.07 -3.53 1.55
C PRO A 15 -26.55 -3.31 1.82
N ALA A 16 -26.04 -3.98 2.83
CA ALA A 16 -24.60 -4.13 2.99
C ALA A 16 -24.07 -4.84 1.74
N ALA A 17 -23.11 -4.25 1.05
CA ALA A 17 -22.41 -4.91 -0.06
C ALA A 17 -21.80 -6.21 0.49
N ALA A 18 -22.36 -7.35 0.06
CA ALA A 18 -21.84 -8.65 0.46
C ALA A 18 -20.46 -8.82 -0.22
N ALA A 19 -19.40 -8.90 0.59
CA ALA A 19 -18.08 -9.29 0.13
C ALA A 19 -18.19 -10.58 -0.71
N ALA A 20 -17.39 -10.68 -1.75
CA ALA A 20 -17.41 -11.87 -2.61
C ALA A 20 -17.02 -13.09 -1.77
N GLN A 21 -18.02 -13.94 -1.45
CA GLN A 21 -17.73 -15.21 -0.78
C GLN A 21 -17.03 -16.13 -1.79
N ILE A 22 -15.71 -16.22 -1.68
CA ILE A 22 -14.89 -17.15 -2.46
C ILE A 22 -14.95 -18.53 -1.78
N ASP A 23 -15.35 -19.56 -2.53
CA ASP A 23 -15.42 -20.93 -2.02
C ASP A 23 -14.01 -21.52 -1.86
N LEU A 24 -13.44 -21.37 -0.68
CA LEU A 24 -12.11 -21.87 -0.33
C LEU A 24 -12.12 -23.40 -0.15
N PRO A 25 -11.00 -24.08 -0.44
CA PRO A 25 -10.83 -25.48 -0.08
C PRO A 25 -11.10 -25.70 1.42
N PRO A 26 -11.78 -26.80 1.83
CA PRO A 26 -12.17 -27.03 3.24
C PRO A 26 -11.01 -27.07 4.23
N THR A 27 -9.80 -27.35 3.76
CA THR A 27 -8.58 -27.39 4.57
C THR A 27 -7.86 -26.05 4.66
N ALA A 28 -8.32 -25.03 3.93
CA ALA A 28 -7.74 -23.68 3.98
C ALA A 28 -7.94 -23.06 5.37
N ARG A 29 -6.88 -22.52 5.92
CA ARG A 29 -6.86 -21.82 7.20
C ARG A 29 -6.37 -20.40 6.96
N LEU A 30 -7.13 -19.41 7.40
CA LEU A 30 -6.69 -18.03 7.39
C LEU A 30 -5.42 -17.90 8.23
N SER A 31 -4.35 -17.40 7.64
CA SER A 31 -3.07 -17.16 8.30
C SER A 31 -2.91 -15.69 8.67
N ALA A 32 -3.23 -14.79 7.76
CA ALA A 32 -3.17 -13.36 8.00
C ALA A 32 -4.23 -12.62 7.18
N GLU A 33 -4.59 -11.45 7.66
CA GLU A 33 -5.53 -10.53 7.01
C GLU A 33 -5.05 -9.10 7.15
N ARG A 34 -5.28 -8.28 6.11
CA ARG A 34 -5.07 -6.83 6.12
C ARG A 34 -6.27 -6.16 5.46
N GLN A 35 -6.85 -5.17 6.11
CA GLN A 35 -8.01 -4.44 5.59
C GLN A 35 -7.76 -2.93 5.64
N SER A 36 -8.29 -2.22 4.64
CA SER A 36 -8.41 -0.76 4.62
C SER A 36 -9.81 -0.39 4.13
N ALA A 37 -10.50 0.50 4.85
CA ALA A 37 -11.85 0.90 4.50
C ALA A 37 -11.91 1.79 3.24
N ALA A 38 -10.83 2.52 2.95
CA ALA A 38 -10.64 3.32 1.75
C ALA A 38 -9.14 3.42 1.45
N ASP A 39 -8.73 2.89 0.31
CA ASP A 39 -7.33 2.89 -0.15
C ASP A 39 -7.30 2.81 -1.68
N SER A 40 -6.10 3.01 -2.24
CA SER A 40 -5.81 2.81 -3.64
C SER A 40 -4.90 1.58 -3.79
N HIS A 41 -5.36 0.56 -4.49
CA HIS A 41 -4.62 -0.68 -4.66
C HIS A 41 -4.43 -1.04 -6.14
N ALA A 42 -3.26 -1.56 -6.48
CA ALA A 42 -2.89 -1.95 -7.84
C ALA A 42 -2.90 -3.47 -7.99
N ILE A 43 -3.62 -3.98 -8.99
CA ILE A 43 -3.54 -5.38 -9.41
C ILE A 43 -2.84 -5.47 -10.77
N ALA A 44 -2.01 -6.50 -10.97
CA ALA A 44 -1.32 -6.74 -12.23
C ALA A 44 -2.30 -7.22 -13.31
N VAL A 45 -2.20 -6.65 -14.53
CA VAL A 45 -3.05 -7.02 -15.68
C VAL A 45 -2.24 -7.41 -16.92
N SER A 46 -0.93 -7.54 -16.78
CA SER A 46 0.00 -8.05 -17.80
C SER A 46 1.12 -8.85 -17.16
N PRO A 47 1.92 -9.63 -17.89
CA PRO A 47 3.17 -10.16 -17.37
C PRO A 47 4.20 -9.04 -17.22
N TRP A 48 5.18 -9.26 -16.33
CA TRP A 48 6.38 -8.41 -16.29
C TRP A 48 7.27 -8.69 -17.51
N ARG A 49 7.46 -7.69 -18.36
CA ARG A 49 8.34 -7.77 -19.53
C ARG A 49 9.06 -6.46 -19.76
N ASP A 50 10.32 -6.52 -20.17
CA ASP A 50 11.14 -5.33 -20.53
C ASP A 50 11.15 -4.24 -19.45
N GLY A 51 11.19 -4.65 -18.18
CA GLY A 51 11.19 -3.73 -17.05
C GLY A 51 9.85 -3.05 -16.75
N ARG A 52 8.74 -3.56 -17.29
CA ARG A 52 7.39 -2.99 -17.16
C ARG A 52 6.36 -4.01 -16.71
N LEU A 53 5.44 -3.53 -15.89
CA LEU A 53 4.22 -4.24 -15.48
C LEU A 53 3.03 -3.30 -15.68
N GLU A 54 2.03 -3.74 -16.43
CA GLU A 54 0.77 -3.01 -16.49
C GLU A 54 -0.07 -3.37 -15.27
N VAL A 55 -0.57 -2.36 -14.60
CA VAL A 55 -1.41 -2.51 -13.41
C VAL A 55 -2.70 -1.72 -13.57
N LEU A 56 -3.77 -2.24 -13.00
CA LEU A 56 -5.02 -1.54 -12.82
C LEU A 56 -5.09 -1.03 -11.38
N VAL A 57 -5.03 0.28 -11.21
CA VAL A 57 -5.19 0.93 -9.91
C VAL A 57 -6.67 1.19 -9.68
N THR A 58 -7.18 0.78 -8.53
CA THR A 58 -8.59 0.95 -8.14
C THR A 58 -8.66 1.50 -6.72
N GLU A 59 -9.52 2.49 -6.52
CA GLU A 59 -9.81 3.04 -5.20
C GLU A 59 -11.04 2.34 -4.60
N GLY A 60 -10.97 2.03 -3.31
CA GLY A 60 -12.07 1.34 -2.62
C GLY A 60 -11.68 0.78 -1.28
N ALA A 61 -12.57 -0.01 -0.68
CA ALA A 61 -12.22 -0.84 0.46
C ALA A 61 -11.37 -2.01 -0.03
N VAL A 62 -10.17 -2.15 0.53
CA VAL A 62 -9.20 -3.18 0.17
C VAL A 62 -9.13 -4.23 1.28
N ARG A 63 -9.27 -5.49 0.92
CA ARG A 63 -9.09 -6.64 1.81
C ARG A 63 -8.10 -7.61 1.20
N GLN A 64 -7.08 -7.97 1.97
CA GLN A 64 -6.09 -8.97 1.60
C GLN A 64 -6.10 -10.07 2.63
N GLU A 65 -6.16 -11.31 2.17
CA GLU A 65 -6.19 -12.50 3.01
C GLU A 65 -5.16 -13.53 2.50
N ALA A 66 -4.40 -14.10 3.42
CA ALA A 66 -3.51 -15.21 3.15
C ALA A 66 -4.04 -16.48 3.83
N TYR A 67 -4.03 -17.58 3.10
CA TYR A 67 -4.49 -18.89 3.58
C TYR A 67 -3.39 -19.94 3.39
N ILE A 68 -3.25 -20.80 4.38
CA ILE A 68 -2.38 -21.98 4.34
C ILE A 68 -3.25 -23.23 4.26
N LEU A 69 -2.86 -24.16 3.38
CA LEU A 69 -3.43 -25.49 3.26
C LEU A 69 -2.38 -26.51 3.71
N PRO A 70 -2.38 -26.91 4.99
CA PRO A 70 -1.37 -27.84 5.51
C PRO A 70 -1.47 -29.22 4.86
N ALA A 71 -0.33 -29.86 4.68
CA ALA A 71 -0.23 -31.24 4.20
C ALA A 71 -1.01 -31.53 2.90
N THR A 72 -1.09 -30.53 1.99
CA THR A 72 -1.75 -30.72 0.70
C THR A 72 -0.78 -31.23 -0.37
N SER A 73 -1.28 -32.11 -1.25
CA SER A 73 -0.58 -32.54 -2.47
C SER A 73 -1.14 -31.84 -3.72
N LEU A 74 -2.04 -30.89 -3.54
CA LEU A 74 -2.64 -30.16 -4.67
C LEU A 74 -1.59 -29.33 -5.41
N THR A 75 -1.66 -29.32 -6.71
CA THR A 75 -0.86 -28.42 -7.55
C THR A 75 -1.38 -26.99 -7.47
N THR A 76 -0.58 -26.02 -7.84
CA THR A 76 -0.99 -24.60 -7.89
C THR A 76 -2.19 -24.39 -8.82
N LEU A 77 -2.31 -25.19 -9.91
CA LEU A 77 -3.49 -25.18 -10.77
C LEU A 77 -4.74 -25.70 -10.04
N GLN A 78 -4.62 -26.81 -9.29
CA GLN A 78 -5.74 -27.37 -8.52
C GLN A 78 -6.18 -26.44 -7.37
N LEU A 79 -5.29 -25.61 -6.89
CA LEU A 79 -5.61 -24.57 -5.89
C LEU A 79 -6.36 -23.40 -6.49
N ILE A 80 -5.92 -22.87 -7.66
CA ILE A 80 -6.44 -21.59 -8.18
C ILE A 80 -7.62 -21.77 -9.16
N ALA A 81 -7.66 -22.87 -9.94
CA ALA A 81 -8.68 -23.06 -10.96
C ALA A 81 -10.12 -23.06 -10.40
N PRO A 82 -10.44 -23.75 -9.29
CA PRO A 82 -11.79 -23.69 -8.71
C PRO A 82 -12.20 -22.27 -8.30
N LEU A 83 -11.26 -21.46 -7.78
CA LEU A 83 -11.51 -20.07 -7.40
C LEU A 83 -11.77 -19.20 -8.63
N ARG A 84 -10.94 -19.32 -9.67
CA ARG A 84 -11.12 -18.64 -10.94
C ARG A 84 -12.48 -19.00 -11.56
N ASP A 85 -12.83 -20.28 -11.62
CA ASP A 85 -14.08 -20.76 -12.22
C ASP A 85 -15.30 -20.26 -11.41
N SER A 86 -15.19 -20.22 -10.08
CA SER A 86 -16.21 -19.62 -9.20
C SER A 86 -16.38 -18.12 -9.47
N LEU A 87 -15.29 -17.37 -9.66
CA LEU A 87 -15.37 -15.96 -10.03
C LEU A 87 -16.09 -15.76 -11.38
N GLN A 88 -15.74 -16.56 -12.39
CA GLN A 88 -16.41 -16.51 -13.70
C GLN A 88 -17.90 -16.83 -13.60
N ALA A 89 -18.29 -17.85 -12.83
CA ALA A 89 -19.69 -18.19 -12.58
C ALA A 89 -20.48 -17.06 -11.90
N ARG A 90 -19.80 -16.20 -11.14
CA ARG A 90 -20.37 -15.00 -10.50
C ARG A 90 -20.32 -13.74 -11.38
N GLY A 91 -19.93 -13.88 -12.65
CA GLY A 91 -19.92 -12.78 -13.61
C GLY A 91 -18.65 -11.94 -13.57
N TYR A 92 -17.56 -12.38 -12.91
CA TYR A 92 -16.27 -11.73 -13.04
C TYR A 92 -15.64 -12.04 -14.41
N ARG A 93 -15.08 -11.03 -15.03
CA ARG A 93 -14.27 -11.14 -16.24
C ARG A 93 -12.81 -11.29 -15.84
N ILE A 94 -12.14 -12.34 -16.32
CA ILE A 94 -10.70 -12.48 -16.13
C ILE A 94 -9.98 -11.42 -16.97
N LEU A 95 -9.16 -10.63 -16.32
CA LEU A 95 -8.32 -9.60 -16.92
C LEU A 95 -6.97 -10.15 -17.36
N PHE A 96 -6.39 -11.00 -16.51
CA PHE A 96 -5.08 -11.57 -16.71
C PHE A 96 -4.93 -12.86 -15.91
N GLU A 97 -4.25 -13.83 -16.48
CA GLU A 97 -3.87 -15.10 -15.83
C GLU A 97 -2.48 -15.51 -16.32
N CYS A 98 -1.63 -15.98 -15.40
CA CYS A 98 -0.31 -16.48 -15.74
C CYS A 98 0.19 -17.52 -14.72
N ALA A 99 1.28 -18.21 -15.10
CA ALA A 99 1.97 -19.18 -14.25
C ALA A 99 3.49 -18.94 -14.29
N ASP A 100 4.14 -19.01 -13.16
CA ASP A 100 5.59 -19.06 -12.99
C ASP A 100 6.35 -18.02 -13.84
N THR A 101 7.21 -18.53 -14.74
CA THR A 101 8.04 -17.72 -15.63
C THR A 101 7.23 -16.94 -16.68
N ASP A 102 6.03 -17.41 -17.04
CA ASP A 102 5.15 -16.69 -17.99
C ASP A 102 4.64 -15.39 -17.40
N CYS A 103 4.52 -15.31 -16.07
CA CYS A 103 4.20 -14.07 -15.36
C CYS A 103 5.33 -13.03 -15.46
N GLY A 104 6.59 -13.46 -15.57
CA GLY A 104 7.78 -12.63 -15.49
C GLY A 104 8.67 -12.94 -14.28
N GLY A 105 8.47 -14.12 -13.65
CA GLY A 105 9.34 -14.66 -12.62
C GLY A 105 9.48 -13.79 -11.38
N PHE A 106 10.73 -13.56 -10.97
CA PHE A 106 11.10 -12.79 -9.78
C PHE A 106 10.51 -11.37 -9.79
N ASP A 107 10.70 -10.63 -10.88
CA ASP A 107 10.28 -9.23 -10.96
C ASP A 107 8.76 -9.08 -10.85
N PHE A 108 7.99 -9.98 -11.48
CA PHE A 108 6.53 -10.00 -11.33
C PHE A 108 6.13 -10.26 -9.88
N ARG A 109 6.70 -11.31 -9.24
CA ARG A 109 6.37 -11.65 -7.84
C ARG A 109 6.61 -10.48 -6.89
N TYR A 110 7.73 -9.77 -7.05
CA TYR A 110 8.09 -8.66 -6.17
C TYR A 110 7.42 -7.33 -6.51
N ALA A 111 6.75 -7.26 -7.66
CA ALA A 111 5.86 -6.15 -8.00
C ALA A 111 4.46 -6.29 -7.36
N LEU A 112 4.07 -7.51 -6.94
CA LEU A 112 2.80 -7.74 -6.25
C LEU A 112 2.88 -7.34 -4.78
N ASP A 113 1.86 -6.64 -4.28
CA ASP A 113 1.67 -6.38 -2.85
C ASP A 113 0.94 -7.56 -2.20
N LEU A 114 1.70 -8.50 -1.66
CA LEU A 114 1.19 -9.68 -0.95
C LEU A 114 1.52 -9.58 0.54
N LEU A 115 0.73 -10.27 1.35
CA LEU A 115 1.07 -10.49 2.76
C LEU A 115 2.41 -11.24 2.86
N PRO A 116 3.26 -10.92 3.86
CA PRO A 116 4.62 -11.46 3.93
C PRO A 116 4.66 -12.91 4.41
N GLU A 117 5.82 -13.55 4.25
CA GLU A 117 6.12 -14.78 4.98
C GLU A 117 6.13 -14.56 6.50
N PRO A 118 5.73 -15.56 7.28
CA PRO A 118 5.40 -16.93 6.89
C PRO A 118 3.95 -17.12 6.40
N ASP A 119 3.13 -16.06 6.38
CA ASP A 119 1.71 -16.16 6.11
C ASP A 119 1.40 -16.45 4.64
N MET A 120 2.20 -15.88 3.72
CA MET A 120 2.11 -16.16 2.29
C MET A 120 3.48 -16.49 1.71
N HIS A 121 3.71 -17.77 1.44
CA HIS A 121 4.90 -18.26 0.74
C HIS A 121 4.66 -18.29 -0.77
N VAL A 122 5.62 -17.81 -1.57
CA VAL A 122 5.59 -17.93 -3.03
C VAL A 122 6.86 -18.59 -3.55
N ASP A 123 6.73 -19.83 -4.01
CA ASP A 123 7.77 -20.49 -4.80
C ASP A 123 7.79 -19.87 -6.20
N LEU A 124 8.92 -19.27 -6.59
CA LEU A 124 9.09 -18.59 -7.88
C LEU A 124 9.00 -19.54 -9.08
N GLY A 125 9.21 -20.83 -8.87
CA GLY A 125 9.11 -21.88 -9.89
C GLY A 125 7.75 -22.57 -9.93
N ASP A 126 6.83 -22.30 -9.00
CA ASP A 126 5.51 -22.96 -8.95
C ASP A 126 4.47 -22.06 -8.26
N TYR A 127 4.08 -20.99 -8.95
CA TYR A 127 2.98 -20.14 -8.53
C TYR A 127 2.06 -19.80 -9.72
N ARG A 128 0.85 -19.36 -9.42
CA ARG A 128 -0.13 -18.87 -10.39
C ARG A 128 -0.77 -17.59 -9.91
N TYR A 129 -1.14 -16.76 -10.85
CA TYR A 129 -1.79 -15.48 -10.63
C TYR A 129 -3.05 -15.37 -11.49
N VAL A 130 -4.11 -14.79 -10.94
CA VAL A 130 -5.34 -14.43 -11.65
C VAL A 130 -5.78 -13.05 -11.21
N ALA A 131 -6.08 -12.16 -12.15
CA ALA A 131 -6.76 -10.90 -11.92
C ALA A 131 -8.13 -10.91 -12.59
N ALA A 132 -9.16 -10.44 -11.91
CA ALA A 132 -10.52 -10.41 -12.41
C ALA A 132 -11.26 -9.13 -11.98
N GLU A 133 -12.30 -8.76 -12.74
CA GLU A 133 -13.16 -7.64 -12.42
C GLU A 133 -14.64 -7.95 -12.60
N ARG A 134 -15.49 -7.25 -11.82
CA ARG A 134 -16.94 -7.22 -11.98
C ARG A 134 -17.45 -5.84 -11.59
N ALA A 135 -17.99 -5.08 -12.55
CA ALA A 135 -18.34 -3.68 -12.33
C ALA A 135 -17.16 -2.89 -11.74
N GLU A 136 -17.30 -2.36 -10.53
CA GLU A 136 -16.24 -1.63 -9.82
C GLU A 136 -15.40 -2.52 -8.88
N GLU A 137 -15.76 -3.79 -8.74
CA GLU A 137 -15.01 -4.74 -7.93
C GLU A 137 -13.81 -5.30 -8.67
N ARG A 138 -12.70 -5.48 -7.96
CA ARG A 138 -11.48 -6.11 -8.49
C ARG A 138 -11.02 -7.19 -7.52
N ILE A 139 -10.54 -8.29 -8.09
CA ILE A 139 -9.99 -9.41 -7.32
C ILE A 139 -8.67 -9.83 -7.96
N ALA A 140 -7.66 -10.07 -7.13
CA ALA A 140 -6.44 -10.75 -7.51
C ALA A 140 -6.23 -11.98 -6.63
N LEU A 141 -5.88 -13.10 -7.27
CA LEU A 141 -5.59 -14.38 -6.62
C LEU A 141 -4.14 -14.75 -6.90
N VAL A 142 -3.45 -15.24 -5.88
CA VAL A 142 -2.16 -15.93 -6.03
C VAL A 142 -2.27 -17.29 -5.37
N ALA A 143 -1.87 -18.34 -6.08
CA ALA A 143 -1.67 -19.67 -5.53
C ALA A 143 -0.21 -20.06 -5.64
N SER A 144 0.35 -20.61 -4.58
CA SER A 144 1.69 -21.16 -4.55
C SER A 144 1.75 -22.38 -3.63
N ARG A 145 2.89 -23.04 -3.56
CA ARG A 145 3.10 -24.15 -2.65
C ARG A 145 4.54 -24.26 -2.18
N SER A 146 4.73 -24.91 -1.04
CA SER A 146 5.99 -25.46 -0.60
C SER A 146 5.99 -26.99 -0.74
N ALA A 147 7.03 -27.65 -0.27
CA ALA A 147 7.07 -29.12 -0.22
C ALA A 147 5.95 -29.74 0.63
N THR A 148 5.38 -29.00 1.58
CA THR A 148 4.46 -29.54 2.61
C THR A 148 3.13 -28.80 2.72
N ALA A 149 2.94 -27.66 2.06
CA ALA A 149 1.73 -26.85 2.18
C ALA A 149 1.42 -26.11 0.87
N GLY A 150 0.13 -25.84 0.63
CA GLY A 150 -0.36 -24.88 -0.35
C GLY A 150 -0.60 -23.53 0.29
N TYR A 151 -0.52 -22.47 -0.50
CA TYR A 151 -0.75 -21.10 -0.09
C TYR A 151 -1.67 -20.42 -1.09
N LEU A 152 -2.62 -19.66 -0.57
CA LEU A 152 -3.50 -18.82 -1.36
C LEU A 152 -3.46 -17.39 -0.80
N HIS A 153 -3.38 -16.42 -1.68
CA HIS A 153 -3.55 -15.02 -1.34
C HIS A 153 -4.68 -14.43 -2.17
N ILE A 154 -5.57 -13.72 -1.52
CA ILE A 154 -6.73 -13.09 -2.12
C ILE A 154 -6.66 -11.60 -1.81
N THR A 155 -6.70 -10.78 -2.84
CA THR A 155 -6.89 -9.33 -2.72
C THR A 155 -8.25 -9.00 -3.30
N GLU A 156 -9.13 -8.44 -2.50
CA GLU A 156 -10.43 -7.91 -2.92
C GLU A 156 -10.42 -6.39 -2.82
N ILE A 157 -10.90 -5.72 -3.86
CA ILE A 157 -11.14 -4.27 -3.87
C ILE A 157 -12.60 -4.07 -4.21
N THR A 158 -13.36 -3.51 -3.30
CA THR A 158 -14.78 -3.23 -3.46
C THR A 158 -15.01 -1.72 -3.39
N PRO A 159 -16.08 -1.19 -4.01
CA PRO A 159 -16.42 0.21 -3.82
C PRO A 159 -16.45 0.55 -2.33
N ALA A 160 -15.79 1.64 -1.96
CA ALA A 160 -15.90 2.12 -0.58
C ALA A 160 -17.38 2.34 -0.26
N ALA A 161 -17.85 1.82 0.87
CA ALA A 161 -19.20 2.13 1.32
C ALA A 161 -19.33 3.65 1.31
N ALA A 162 -20.39 4.16 0.65
CA ALA A 162 -20.64 5.60 0.64
C ALA A 162 -20.60 6.07 2.10
N ALA A 163 -19.63 6.93 2.40
CA ALA A 163 -19.61 7.57 3.70
C ALA A 163 -20.98 8.24 3.87
N PRO A 164 -21.71 8.01 4.96
CA PRO A 164 -22.94 8.72 5.20
C PRO A 164 -22.63 10.22 5.10
N ASP A 165 -23.29 10.88 4.15
CA ASP A 165 -23.22 12.30 3.81
C ASP A 165 -22.07 13.07 4.45
N GLY A 166 -21.09 13.46 3.61
CA GLY A 166 -19.93 14.30 3.83
C GLY A 166 -19.43 14.53 5.26
N PRO A 167 -18.14 14.65 5.51
CA PRO A 167 -17.64 14.73 6.86
C PRO A 167 -18.35 15.87 7.59
N THR A 168 -19.38 15.52 8.35
CA THR A 168 -19.73 16.31 9.53
C THR A 168 -18.48 16.24 10.38
N VAL A 169 -17.76 17.34 10.47
CA VAL A 169 -16.67 17.51 11.42
C VAL A 169 -17.26 17.22 12.79
N ALA A 170 -17.22 15.94 13.20
CA ALA A 170 -17.41 15.58 14.59
C ALA A 170 -16.12 16.02 15.25
N ASP A 171 -16.21 17.15 15.95
CA ASP A 171 -15.24 17.62 16.90
C ASP A 171 -14.83 16.43 17.78
N GLY A 172 -13.57 15.96 17.65
CA GLY A 172 -13.01 14.99 18.59
C GLY A 172 -12.42 13.68 18.09
N ALA A 173 -11.96 13.55 16.82
CA ALA A 173 -10.98 12.53 16.46
C ALA A 173 -9.78 13.23 15.85
N GLU A 174 -8.78 13.50 16.67
CA GLU A 174 -7.50 14.01 16.24
C GLU A 174 -6.82 12.97 15.33
N THR A 175 -7.03 13.11 14.00
CA THR A 175 -5.96 12.78 13.06
C THR A 175 -4.75 13.58 13.57
N PRO A 176 -3.56 13.01 13.77
CA PRO A 176 -2.41 13.82 14.11
C PRO A 176 -2.12 14.71 12.89
N THR A 177 -2.79 15.85 12.85
CA THR A 177 -2.37 16.98 12.04
C THR A 177 -0.95 17.27 12.49
N PRO A 178 0.07 17.25 11.62
CA PRO A 178 1.39 17.71 11.97
C PRO A 178 1.19 19.09 12.57
N LEU A 179 1.59 19.26 13.84
CA LEU A 179 1.55 20.57 14.49
C LEU A 179 2.30 21.54 13.58
N PRO A 180 1.67 22.62 13.05
CA PRO A 180 2.37 23.58 12.23
C PRO A 180 3.56 24.12 13.02
N GLY A 181 4.78 23.99 12.47
CA GLY A 181 5.97 24.53 13.06
C GLY A 181 6.88 23.53 13.82
N THR A 182 6.85 22.24 13.50
CA THR A 182 7.73 21.24 14.15
C THR A 182 9.06 21.01 13.43
N ILE A 183 9.14 21.24 12.12
CA ILE A 183 10.36 20.96 11.32
C ILE A 183 11.46 21.96 11.64
N GLY A 184 11.17 23.24 11.63
CA GLY A 184 12.15 24.28 11.95
C GLY A 184 12.76 24.14 13.35
N PRO A 185 11.95 24.05 14.41
CA PRO A 185 12.41 23.77 15.77
C PRO A 185 13.24 22.47 15.88
N ALA A 186 12.81 21.38 15.25
CA ALA A 186 13.54 20.10 15.26
C ALA A 186 14.90 20.21 14.56
N LEU A 187 14.97 20.88 13.40
CA LEU A 187 16.22 21.14 12.69
C LEU A 187 17.20 22.01 13.50
N ASN A 188 16.67 22.96 14.27
CA ASN A 188 17.51 23.80 15.13
C ASN A 188 17.98 23.09 16.41
N ALA A 189 17.15 22.21 16.97
CA ALA A 189 17.45 21.50 18.21
C ALA A 189 18.32 20.26 18.00
N SER A 190 18.03 19.46 16.98
CA SER A 190 18.66 18.14 16.76
C SER A 190 19.34 17.99 15.40
N GLY A 191 19.25 18.98 14.54
CA GLY A 191 19.80 18.93 13.18
C GLY A 191 19.01 18.04 12.22
N ARG A 192 17.89 17.45 12.66
CA ARG A 192 17.06 16.55 11.82
C ARG A 192 15.59 16.68 12.14
N ALA A 193 14.74 16.36 11.13
CA ALA A 193 13.29 16.26 11.29
C ALA A 193 12.73 15.19 10.36
N VAL A 194 11.59 14.62 10.72
CA VAL A 194 10.82 13.72 9.85
C VAL A 194 9.87 14.57 9.00
N LEU A 195 9.76 14.25 7.71
CA LEU A 195 8.78 14.85 6.83
C LEU A 195 7.54 13.96 6.82
N ASP A 196 6.68 14.15 7.83
CA ASP A 196 5.45 13.36 7.96
C ASP A 196 4.43 13.71 6.87
N GLY A 197 3.55 12.77 6.55
CA GLY A 197 2.46 12.95 5.60
C GLY A 197 2.88 12.89 4.12
N LEU A 198 4.13 12.51 3.80
CA LEU A 198 4.53 12.27 2.41
C LEU A 198 3.96 10.94 1.93
N VAL A 199 3.12 11.01 0.90
CA VAL A 199 2.53 9.83 0.29
C VAL A 199 3.27 9.50 -1.00
N PHE A 200 3.86 8.29 -1.05
CA PHE A 200 4.46 7.71 -2.24
C PHE A 200 3.56 6.58 -2.73
N ARG A 201 3.38 6.47 -4.02
CA ARG A 201 2.71 5.31 -4.60
C ARG A 201 3.44 4.02 -4.21
N THR A 202 2.70 2.99 -3.91
CA THR A 202 3.26 1.69 -3.48
C THR A 202 4.30 1.18 -4.48
N GLY A 203 5.47 0.79 -3.98
CA GLY A 203 6.61 0.35 -4.83
C GLY A 203 7.25 1.44 -5.69
N SER A 204 6.78 2.69 -5.62
CA SER A 204 7.22 3.82 -6.44
C SER A 204 7.98 4.86 -5.61
N ALA A 205 8.76 5.66 -6.31
CA ALA A 205 9.40 6.86 -5.79
C ALA A 205 8.62 8.14 -6.17
N LEU A 206 7.50 8.03 -6.87
CA LEU A 206 6.70 9.18 -7.28
C LEU A 206 5.88 9.68 -6.09
N LEU A 207 6.06 10.96 -5.77
CA LEU A 207 5.15 11.68 -4.87
C LEU A 207 3.85 11.97 -5.59
N ASP A 208 2.75 11.85 -4.88
CA ASP A 208 1.45 12.27 -5.41
C ASP A 208 1.45 13.78 -5.71
N ASP A 209 0.60 14.20 -6.65
CA ASP A 209 0.51 15.61 -7.05
C ASP A 209 -0.46 16.39 -6.15
N VAL A 210 -0.21 16.30 -4.83
CA VAL A 210 -0.94 17.02 -3.79
C VAL A 210 -0.01 17.94 -3.01
N ALA A 211 -0.59 18.89 -2.29
CA ALA A 211 0.17 19.77 -1.41
C ALA A 211 0.56 19.02 -0.13
N PHE A 212 1.84 19.03 0.20
CA PHE A 212 2.36 18.43 1.43
C PHE A 212 2.73 19.54 2.44
N PRO A 213 2.01 19.67 3.57
CA PRO A 213 2.30 20.68 4.58
C PRO A 213 3.75 20.65 5.08
N ALA A 214 4.33 19.47 5.27
CA ALA A 214 5.72 19.29 5.68
C ALA A 214 6.73 19.89 4.67
N LEU A 215 6.47 19.79 3.37
CA LEU A 215 7.35 20.39 2.35
C LEU A 215 7.22 21.90 2.32
N LEU A 216 6.02 22.45 2.53
CA LEU A 216 5.81 23.88 2.64
C LEU A 216 6.52 24.46 3.86
N GLU A 217 6.44 23.78 5.01
CA GLU A 217 7.13 24.18 6.24
C GLU A 217 8.66 24.17 6.08
N LEU A 218 9.20 23.07 5.50
CA LEU A 218 10.64 22.98 5.22
C LEU A 218 11.08 24.08 4.25
N ALA A 219 10.30 24.33 3.19
CA ALA A 219 10.61 25.40 2.25
C ALA A 219 10.63 26.80 2.90
N ASN A 220 9.69 27.08 3.80
CA ASN A 220 9.65 28.32 4.55
C ASN A 220 10.87 28.47 5.48
N TYR A 221 11.25 27.38 6.18
CA TYR A 221 12.46 27.34 6.99
C TYR A 221 13.72 27.63 6.16
N LEU A 222 13.85 26.97 5.02
CA LEU A 222 14.98 27.17 4.11
C LEU A 222 15.03 28.58 3.51
N ARG A 223 13.89 29.20 3.24
CA ARG A 223 13.85 30.63 2.79
C ARG A 223 14.29 31.59 3.88
N ALA A 224 13.89 31.32 5.13
CA ALA A 224 14.30 32.12 6.28
C ALA A 224 15.78 31.97 6.64
N ALA A 225 16.41 30.84 6.25
CA ALA A 225 17.81 30.52 6.50
C ALA A 225 18.59 30.26 5.19
N PRO A 226 18.94 31.31 4.40
CA PRO A 226 19.49 31.14 3.03
C PRO A 226 20.81 30.34 2.95
N ALA A 227 21.62 30.37 3.99
CA ALA A 227 22.90 29.64 4.05
C ALA A 227 22.73 28.15 4.38
N THR A 228 21.56 27.72 4.90
CA THR A 228 21.33 26.35 5.33
C THR A 228 21.26 25.39 4.15
N LYS A 229 22.00 24.29 4.25
CA LYS A 229 21.96 23.15 3.35
C LYS A 229 21.42 21.93 4.07
N VAL A 230 20.67 21.12 3.36
CA VAL A 230 20.04 19.90 3.90
C VAL A 230 20.23 18.71 2.99
N VAL A 231 20.24 17.53 3.62
CA VAL A 231 20.18 16.23 2.93
C VAL A 231 18.81 15.63 3.22
N LEU A 232 18.08 15.25 2.20
CA LEU A 232 16.87 14.44 2.30
C LEU A 232 17.30 12.96 2.36
N VAL A 233 16.92 12.25 3.42
CA VAL A 233 17.31 10.86 3.65
C VAL A 233 16.08 9.98 3.56
N GLY A 234 16.01 9.13 2.54
CA GLY A 234 14.93 8.19 2.35
C GLY A 234 15.15 6.90 3.15
N HIS A 235 14.07 6.34 3.65
CA HIS A 235 14.00 5.09 4.38
C HIS A 235 12.94 4.17 3.79
N THR A 236 13.09 2.86 4.00
CA THR A 236 12.10 1.83 3.65
C THR A 236 11.79 0.96 4.87
N ASP A 237 10.78 0.13 4.73
CA ASP A 237 10.64 -1.05 5.56
C ASP A 237 11.65 -2.13 5.13
N ALA A 238 11.69 -3.28 5.85
CA ALA A 238 12.64 -4.35 5.59
C ALA A 238 12.17 -5.38 4.55
N VAL A 239 11.18 -5.04 3.71
CA VAL A 239 10.72 -5.94 2.64
C VAL A 239 11.65 -5.82 1.44
N GLY A 240 12.20 -6.96 0.97
CA GLY A 240 13.13 -7.01 -0.17
C GLY A 240 14.61 -6.90 0.22
N THR A 241 15.49 -6.79 -0.79
CA THR A 241 16.94 -6.72 -0.58
C THR A 241 17.38 -5.34 -0.10
N LEU A 242 18.50 -5.28 0.63
CA LEU A 242 19.06 -4.00 1.07
C LEU A 242 19.42 -3.09 -0.12
N GLU A 243 19.98 -3.66 -1.18
CA GLU A 243 20.36 -2.91 -2.37
C GLU A 243 19.15 -2.25 -3.04
N ALA A 244 18.09 -3.02 -3.29
CA ALA A 244 16.83 -2.52 -3.87
C ALA A 244 16.20 -1.44 -2.99
N ASN A 245 16.17 -1.64 -1.67
CA ASN A 245 15.63 -0.70 -0.69
C ASN A 245 16.47 0.59 -0.61
N THR A 246 17.79 0.48 -0.66
CA THR A 246 18.68 1.65 -0.70
C THR A 246 18.46 2.47 -1.98
N ALA A 247 18.33 1.80 -3.12
CA ALA A 247 18.03 2.48 -4.38
C ALA A 247 16.63 3.13 -4.37
N LEU A 248 15.61 2.44 -3.85
CA LEU A 248 14.24 2.97 -3.75
C LEU A 248 14.19 4.17 -2.80
N SER A 249 14.78 4.07 -1.62
CA SER A 249 14.79 5.15 -0.64
C SER A 249 15.49 6.40 -1.16
N ARG A 250 16.61 6.23 -1.90
CA ARG A 250 17.30 7.36 -2.56
C ARG A 250 16.42 8.01 -3.62
N ARG A 251 15.72 7.24 -4.45
CA ARG A 251 14.78 7.81 -5.44
C ARG A 251 13.63 8.57 -4.78
N ARG A 252 13.10 8.10 -3.63
CA ARG A 252 12.08 8.82 -2.86
C ARG A 252 12.60 10.15 -2.32
N ALA A 253 13.80 10.16 -1.75
CA ALA A 253 14.46 11.38 -1.30
C ALA A 253 14.68 12.36 -2.48
N GLN A 254 15.09 11.85 -3.66
CA GLN A 254 15.25 12.67 -4.86
C GLN A 254 13.92 13.29 -5.32
N ALA A 255 12.82 12.57 -5.28
CA ALA A 255 11.51 13.12 -5.63
C ALA A 255 11.09 14.28 -4.71
N VAL A 256 11.50 14.24 -3.43
CA VAL A 256 11.30 15.35 -2.49
C VAL A 256 12.19 16.56 -2.87
N VAL A 257 13.45 16.33 -3.22
CA VAL A 257 14.35 17.38 -3.73
C VAL A 257 13.76 18.05 -4.97
N ASP A 258 13.30 17.24 -5.92
CA ASP A 258 12.71 17.75 -7.16
C ASP A 258 11.44 18.58 -6.87
N ARG A 259 10.57 18.14 -5.96
CA ARG A 259 9.38 18.90 -5.55
C ARG A 259 9.75 20.21 -4.83
N LEU A 260 10.71 20.22 -3.92
CA LEU A 260 11.20 21.42 -3.26
C LEU A 260 11.79 22.43 -4.28
N THR A 261 12.48 21.94 -5.29
CA THR A 261 13.07 22.77 -6.33
C THR A 261 12.00 23.34 -7.26
N THR A 262 11.12 22.49 -7.80
CA THR A 262 10.18 22.88 -8.86
C THR A 262 8.96 23.61 -8.33
N ALA A 263 8.35 23.12 -7.23
CA ALA A 263 7.13 23.70 -6.67
C ALA A 263 7.37 24.78 -5.61
N HIS A 264 8.53 24.73 -4.91
CA HIS A 264 8.81 25.65 -3.82
C HIS A 264 9.98 26.60 -4.08
N GLY A 265 10.69 26.46 -5.22
CA GLY A 265 11.75 27.38 -5.66
C GLY A 265 13.02 27.33 -4.79
N ILE A 266 13.29 26.23 -4.11
CA ILE A 266 14.52 26.06 -3.32
C ILE A 266 15.68 25.74 -4.27
N ALA A 267 16.78 26.47 -4.14
CA ALA A 267 17.94 26.29 -5.01
C ALA A 267 18.53 24.88 -4.91
N PRO A 268 18.78 24.19 -6.04
CA PRO A 268 19.24 22.78 -6.04
C PRO A 268 20.55 22.55 -5.29
N ASN A 269 21.46 23.52 -5.30
CA ASN A 269 22.75 23.43 -4.61
C ASN A 269 22.64 23.46 -3.07
N ARG A 270 21.46 23.61 -2.54
CA ARG A 270 21.14 23.57 -1.11
C ARG A 270 20.53 22.22 -0.67
N LEU A 271 20.20 21.36 -1.62
CA LEU A 271 19.49 20.12 -1.41
C LEU A 271 20.34 18.95 -1.93
N SER A 272 20.34 17.85 -1.21
CA SER A 272 20.85 16.57 -1.72
C SER A 272 19.95 15.43 -1.25
N ALA A 273 20.05 14.29 -1.93
CA ALA A 273 19.21 13.12 -1.66
C ALA A 273 20.09 11.89 -1.40
N GLU A 274 19.83 11.22 -0.29
CA GLU A 274 20.47 9.94 0.05
C GLU A 274 19.42 8.90 0.45
N GLY A 275 19.80 7.62 0.35
CA GLY A 275 18.95 6.50 0.72
C GLY A 275 19.68 5.51 1.58
N VAL A 276 19.06 5.10 2.69
CA VAL A 276 19.64 4.14 3.64
C VAL A 276 18.88 2.82 3.68
N GLY A 277 17.87 2.66 2.81
CA GLY A 277 17.01 1.46 2.83
C GLY A 277 16.39 1.28 4.22
N TYR A 278 16.44 0.06 4.74
CA TYR A 278 15.88 -0.31 6.05
C TYR A 278 16.90 -0.31 7.20
N LEU A 279 18.11 0.22 7.00
CA LEU A 279 19.20 0.13 8.00
C LEU A 279 18.95 0.96 9.27
N VAL A 280 18.07 1.96 9.21
CA VAL A 280 17.75 2.83 10.35
C VAL A 280 16.23 2.78 10.59
N PRO A 281 15.71 1.70 11.16
CA PRO A 281 14.28 1.58 11.43
C PRO A 281 13.88 2.49 12.59
N ARG A 282 12.72 3.13 12.48
CA ARG A 282 12.08 3.92 13.55
C ARG A 282 11.18 3.05 14.42
N ALA A 283 10.67 1.97 13.86
CA ALA A 283 9.79 1.02 14.52
C ALA A 283 10.08 -0.41 14.05
N LEU A 284 9.50 -1.40 14.73
CA LEU A 284 9.65 -2.81 14.34
C LEU A 284 9.03 -3.06 12.97
N ASN A 285 9.76 -3.75 12.09
CA ASN A 285 9.27 -4.14 10.76
C ASN A 285 8.28 -5.32 10.79
N THR A 286 8.03 -5.90 11.96
CA THR A 286 7.11 -7.02 12.16
C THR A 286 5.64 -6.63 12.10
N THR A 287 5.31 -5.33 12.32
CA THR A 287 3.93 -4.82 12.25
C THR A 287 3.72 -3.93 11.03
N SER A 288 2.49 -3.83 10.53
CA SER A 288 2.12 -2.94 9.42
C SER A 288 2.37 -1.48 9.77
N GLU A 289 2.00 -1.08 10.99
CA GLU A 289 2.19 0.27 11.53
C GLU A 289 3.67 0.62 11.64
N GLY A 290 4.48 -0.32 12.14
CA GLY A 290 5.93 -0.14 12.22
C GLY A 290 6.58 0.00 10.84
N ARG A 291 6.17 -0.83 9.86
CA ARG A 291 6.63 -0.68 8.47
C ARG A 291 6.20 0.66 7.87
N ALA A 292 4.97 1.12 8.13
CA ALA A 292 4.51 2.43 7.67
C ALA A 292 5.36 3.57 8.24
N LEU A 293 5.71 3.53 9.53
CA LEU A 293 6.62 4.49 10.17
C LEU A 293 8.05 4.43 9.61
N ASN A 294 8.49 3.27 9.10
CA ASN A 294 9.81 3.10 8.50
C ASN A 294 9.86 3.65 7.06
N ARG A 295 8.77 3.61 6.29
CA ARG A 295 8.67 4.20 4.94
C ARG A 295 8.52 5.71 5.02
N ARG A 296 9.60 6.43 5.26
CA ARG A 296 9.63 7.88 5.48
C ARG A 296 10.77 8.56 4.74
N VAL A 297 10.72 9.89 4.73
CA VAL A 297 11.87 10.74 4.38
C VAL A 297 12.16 11.65 5.56
N GLU A 298 13.42 11.73 5.93
CA GLU A 298 13.93 12.67 6.93
C GLU A 298 14.70 13.79 6.25
N VAL A 299 14.73 14.97 6.86
CA VAL A 299 15.61 16.06 6.47
C VAL A 299 16.69 16.21 7.53
N VAL A 300 17.93 16.30 7.08
CA VAL A 300 19.12 16.48 7.92
C VAL A 300 19.82 17.78 7.53
N ARG A 301 20.03 18.65 8.49
CA ARG A 301 20.83 19.89 8.32
C ARG A 301 22.31 19.55 8.36
N VAL A 302 23.11 20.09 7.39
CA VAL A 302 24.55 19.80 7.27
C VAL A 302 25.45 20.99 7.57
N ASN A 303 24.86 22.18 7.81
CA ASN A 303 25.60 23.38 8.21
C ASN A 303 24.74 24.35 9.02
#